data_2f41cdd844a5860e444985876a6954df
#
_entry.id   2f41cdd844a5860e444985876a6954df
#
_cell.length_a   1.000
_cell.length_b   1.000
_cell.length_c   1.000
_cell.angle_alpha   90.00
_cell.angle_beta   90.00
_cell.angle_gamma   90.00
#
_symmetry.space_group_name_H-M   'P 1'
#
loop_
_entity.id
_entity.type
_entity.pdbx_description
1 polymer ?
#
loop_
_entity_poly.entity_id
_entity_poly.type
_entity_poly.pdbx_seq_one_letter_code
_entity_poly.pdbx_strand_id
1 'polypeptide(L)'
;MMIKLPSVLAVASSGDMTVWQIMQKIGIYVAIFVMIFLLVAASQLVISRLRHKKFSHHHLFYDALFVTSFISLLVLGGSYLYQKNVAGIKTVILKPIHEQERKTANKKASEDTTSRALIRKMVMRNATKNFEKQGFVSIPSTNILLPIYNDAYSDEGLNLGANYANKSEKDPEGKQKPVMGQGNYGLAAHNFNDGQTGFSALQQTTNNDSPYLQDGKVKGSSWLNGKSVLLANSKGIYQYEITSQNSVASTEVSVLNPTKKAQLTIISCLFPSTAYRIITHAELKKTYTWHNAPEKLVSEFNLKVRNTNARVSWWNPGIEEGANGDAGGTK
;
A
#
# COMPACT_ATOMS: atom_id res chain seq x y z
N MET A 1 -10.64 -35.23 6.98
CA MET A 1 -10.40 -34.02 7.79
C MET A 1 -9.67 -33.04 6.89
N MET A 2 -10.41 -32.15 6.21
CA MET A 2 -9.81 -31.14 5.32
C MET A 2 -9.13 -30.09 6.21
N ILE A 3 -7.81 -30.06 6.20
CA ILE A 3 -7.04 -28.98 6.79
C ILE A 3 -7.24 -27.75 5.91
N LYS A 4 -8.04 -26.77 6.39
CA LYS A 4 -8.11 -25.45 5.77
C LYS A 4 -6.73 -24.81 5.90
N LEU A 5 -5.96 -24.81 4.84
CA LEU A 5 -4.74 -24.01 4.73
C LEU A 5 -5.12 -22.51 4.86
N PRO A 6 -4.51 -21.75 5.76
CA PRO A 6 -4.60 -20.30 5.71
C PRO A 6 -3.90 -19.84 4.44
N SER A 7 -4.66 -19.50 3.41
CA SER A 7 -4.07 -19.04 2.16
C SER A 7 -3.58 -17.61 2.35
N VAL A 8 -2.34 -17.32 1.94
CA VAL A 8 -1.85 -15.94 1.70
C VAL A 8 -2.90 -15.10 0.99
N LEU A 9 -3.68 -15.76 0.19
CA LEU A 9 -4.74 -15.18 -0.60
C LEU A 9 -5.97 -14.81 0.26
N ALA A 10 -6.14 -15.37 1.47
CA ALA A 10 -7.22 -15.03 2.39
C ALA A 10 -6.88 -13.88 3.37
N VAL A 11 -5.60 -13.69 3.70
CA VAL A 11 -5.14 -12.74 4.73
C VAL A 11 -4.99 -11.30 4.21
N ALA A 12 -4.97 -11.08 2.91
CA ALA A 12 -4.88 -9.73 2.35
C ALA A 12 -6.21 -8.93 2.42
N SER A 13 -6.99 -9.07 3.49
CA SER A 13 -8.10 -8.18 3.79
C SER A 13 -7.56 -6.89 4.41
N SER A 14 -8.13 -5.74 4.04
CA SER A 14 -7.88 -4.45 4.66
C SER A 14 -7.93 -4.59 6.19
N GLY A 15 -6.82 -4.26 6.88
CA GLY A 15 -6.69 -4.44 8.31
C GLY A 15 -7.92 -3.99 9.08
N ASP A 16 -8.61 -4.92 9.71
CA ASP A 16 -9.76 -4.62 10.55
C ASP A 16 -9.27 -3.85 11.78
N MET A 17 -9.83 -2.65 11.97
CA MET A 17 -9.52 -1.85 13.14
C MET A 17 -10.00 -2.58 14.40
N THR A 18 -9.16 -2.61 15.43
CA THR A 18 -9.57 -3.11 16.74
C THR A 18 -10.73 -2.28 17.31
N VAL A 19 -11.58 -2.91 18.13
CA VAL A 19 -12.71 -2.19 18.81
C VAL A 19 -12.21 -0.94 19.54
N TRP A 20 -11.03 -0.98 20.15
CA TRP A 20 -10.42 0.16 20.82
C TRP A 20 -10.10 1.33 19.86
N GLN A 21 -9.55 1.05 18.69
CA GLN A 21 -9.27 2.06 17.66
C GLN A 21 -10.56 2.67 17.11
N ILE A 22 -11.63 1.88 16.99
CA ILE A 22 -12.96 2.36 16.61
C ILE A 22 -13.50 3.32 17.69
N MET A 23 -13.43 2.94 18.96
CA MET A 23 -13.89 3.77 20.08
C MET A 23 -13.11 5.10 20.19
N GLN A 24 -11.79 5.07 20.01
CA GLN A 24 -10.97 6.30 19.98
C GLN A 24 -11.39 7.23 18.85
N LYS A 25 -11.64 6.70 17.65
CA LYS A 25 -12.12 7.50 16.50
C LYS A 25 -13.50 8.11 16.77
N ILE A 26 -14.44 7.33 17.32
CA ILE A 26 -15.76 7.83 17.69
C ILE A 26 -15.62 8.98 18.70
N GLY A 27 -14.77 8.83 19.71
CA GLY A 27 -14.50 9.87 20.71
C GLY A 27 -13.99 11.18 20.08
N ILE A 28 -13.06 11.08 19.12
CA ILE A 28 -12.54 12.24 18.39
C ILE A 28 -13.65 12.91 17.57
N TYR A 29 -14.48 12.15 16.85
CA TYR A 29 -15.58 12.72 16.07
C TYR A 29 -16.63 13.40 16.95
N VAL A 30 -16.96 12.83 18.12
CA VAL A 30 -17.87 13.45 19.10
C VAL A 30 -17.27 14.75 19.63
N ALA A 31 -15.99 14.78 19.96
CA ALA A 31 -15.32 16.00 20.43
C ALA A 31 -15.32 17.10 19.37
N ILE A 32 -15.05 16.75 18.11
CA ILE A 32 -15.10 17.69 16.97
C ILE A 32 -16.53 18.20 16.78
N PHE A 33 -17.53 17.34 16.84
CA PHE A 33 -18.94 17.74 16.74
C PHE A 33 -19.32 18.76 17.82
N VAL A 34 -18.98 18.49 19.07
CA VAL A 34 -19.25 19.40 20.20
C VAL A 34 -18.51 20.72 20.00
N MET A 35 -17.27 20.71 19.57
CA MET A 35 -16.51 21.94 19.32
C MET A 35 -17.16 22.79 18.22
N ILE A 36 -17.54 22.17 17.09
CA ILE A 36 -18.23 22.89 16.00
C ILE A 36 -19.56 23.44 16.46
N PHE A 37 -20.34 22.66 17.23
CA PHE A 37 -21.62 23.11 17.80
C PHE A 37 -21.43 24.35 18.66
N LEU A 38 -20.46 24.36 19.57
CA LEU A 38 -20.17 25.51 20.42
C LEU A 38 -19.75 26.75 19.61
N LEU A 39 -18.92 26.57 18.59
CA LEU A 39 -18.49 27.66 17.71
C LEU A 39 -19.68 28.27 16.91
N VAL A 40 -20.55 27.42 16.37
CA VAL A 40 -21.75 27.85 15.63
C VAL A 40 -22.70 28.57 16.57
N ALA A 41 -22.97 28.01 17.76
CA ALA A 41 -23.84 28.65 18.76
C ALA A 41 -23.28 30.02 19.21
N ALA A 42 -21.96 30.10 19.47
CA ALA A 42 -21.32 31.36 19.84
C ALA A 42 -21.40 32.41 18.72
N SER A 43 -21.17 31.99 17.47
CA SER A 43 -21.25 32.89 16.31
C SER A 43 -22.66 33.43 16.10
N GLN A 44 -23.69 32.60 16.27
CA GLN A 44 -25.08 33.03 16.17
C GLN A 44 -25.47 33.98 17.30
N LEU A 45 -24.96 33.76 18.53
CA LEU A 45 -25.11 34.68 19.65
C LEU A 45 -24.56 36.08 19.34
N VAL A 46 -23.34 36.12 18.82
CA VAL A 46 -22.70 37.40 18.43
C VAL A 46 -23.47 38.08 17.32
N ILE A 47 -23.87 37.36 16.26
CA ILE A 47 -24.65 37.92 15.16
C ILE A 47 -26.03 38.44 15.64
N SER A 48 -26.69 37.71 16.52
CA SER A 48 -27.99 38.11 17.12
C SER A 48 -27.85 39.39 17.92
N ARG A 49 -26.81 39.54 18.75
CA ARG A 49 -26.52 40.77 19.50
C ARG A 49 -26.22 41.96 18.58
N LEU A 50 -25.42 41.76 17.54
CA LEU A 50 -25.08 42.81 16.56
C LEU A 50 -26.30 43.28 15.76
N ARG A 51 -27.26 42.39 15.51
CA ARG A 51 -28.50 42.71 14.76
C ARG A 51 -29.65 43.21 15.64
N HIS A 52 -29.44 43.36 16.95
CA HIS A 52 -30.46 43.79 17.92
C HIS A 52 -31.77 42.97 17.86
N LYS A 53 -31.73 41.72 17.44
CA LYS A 53 -32.91 40.84 17.37
C LYS A 53 -33.25 40.27 18.74
N LYS A 54 -34.56 40.17 19.06
CA LYS A 54 -35.03 39.46 20.26
C LYS A 54 -34.57 38.00 20.21
N PHE A 55 -33.94 37.57 21.28
CA PHE A 55 -33.26 36.29 21.41
C PHE A 55 -34.24 35.20 21.86
N SER A 56 -34.30 34.09 21.09
CA SER A 56 -34.97 32.86 21.53
C SER A 56 -33.96 31.75 21.65
N HIS A 57 -33.73 31.26 22.84
CA HIS A 57 -32.76 30.19 23.11
C HIS A 57 -33.08 28.89 22.35
N HIS A 58 -34.38 28.58 22.16
CA HIS A 58 -34.80 27.38 21.44
C HIS A 58 -34.41 27.45 19.96
N HIS A 59 -34.71 28.56 19.29
CA HIS A 59 -34.33 28.71 17.87
C HIS A 59 -32.82 28.64 17.67
N LEU A 60 -32.05 29.29 18.53
CA LEU A 60 -30.59 29.25 18.46
C LEU A 60 -30.05 27.83 18.61
N PHE A 61 -30.59 27.07 19.57
CA PHE A 61 -30.16 25.68 19.79
C PHE A 61 -30.46 24.80 18.58
N TYR A 62 -31.67 24.85 18.03
CA TYR A 62 -32.06 24.04 16.89
C TYR A 62 -31.29 24.44 15.60
N ASP A 63 -31.10 25.73 15.35
CA ASP A 63 -30.35 26.23 14.22
C ASP A 63 -28.85 25.79 14.32
N ALA A 64 -28.25 25.93 15.51
CA ALA A 64 -26.90 25.48 15.75
C ALA A 64 -26.75 23.94 15.57
N LEU A 65 -27.71 23.18 16.09
CA LEU A 65 -27.74 21.73 15.96
C LEU A 65 -27.89 21.31 14.49
N PHE A 66 -28.80 21.96 13.75
CA PHE A 66 -29.00 21.66 12.33
C PHE A 66 -27.75 21.94 11.50
N VAL A 67 -27.17 23.13 11.65
CA VAL A 67 -25.97 23.53 10.92
C VAL A 67 -24.79 22.60 11.25
N THR A 68 -24.60 22.29 12.54
CA THR A 68 -23.52 21.39 12.97
C THR A 68 -23.72 19.98 12.44
N SER A 69 -24.95 19.46 12.50
CA SER A 69 -25.28 18.13 11.96
C SER A 69 -25.03 18.05 10.45
N PHE A 70 -25.43 19.12 9.73
CA PHE A 70 -25.20 19.19 8.28
C PHE A 70 -23.71 19.23 7.93
N ILE A 71 -22.92 20.07 8.62
CA ILE A 71 -21.46 20.12 8.45
C ILE A 71 -20.83 18.75 8.78
N SER A 72 -21.25 18.14 9.89
CA SER A 72 -20.75 16.82 10.30
C SER A 72 -21.06 15.74 9.27
N LEU A 73 -22.26 15.77 8.69
CA LEU A 73 -22.66 14.83 7.62
C LEU A 73 -21.78 15.02 6.38
N LEU A 74 -21.50 16.26 5.98
CA LEU A 74 -20.62 16.55 4.84
C LEU A 74 -19.18 16.08 5.11
N VAL A 75 -18.65 16.34 6.31
CA VAL A 75 -17.28 15.93 6.67
C VAL A 75 -17.17 14.42 6.78
N LEU A 76 -18.10 13.76 7.46
CA LEU A 76 -18.10 12.30 7.61
C LEU A 76 -18.35 11.61 6.28
N GLY A 77 -19.34 12.08 5.51
CA GLY A 77 -19.65 11.56 4.18
C GLY A 77 -18.47 11.76 3.21
N GLY A 78 -17.90 12.96 3.17
CA GLY A 78 -16.72 13.26 2.36
C GLY A 78 -15.49 12.43 2.76
N SER A 79 -15.26 12.28 4.08
CA SER A 79 -14.19 11.42 4.61
C SER A 79 -14.39 9.95 4.22
N TYR A 80 -15.62 9.46 4.34
CA TYR A 80 -15.95 8.09 3.93
C TYR A 80 -15.72 7.87 2.43
N LEU A 81 -16.21 8.78 1.58
CA LEU A 81 -16.03 8.71 0.13
C LEU A 81 -14.53 8.74 -0.25
N TYR A 82 -13.76 9.60 0.45
CA TYR A 82 -12.32 9.69 0.25
C TYR A 82 -11.58 8.43 0.71
N GLN A 83 -11.89 7.92 1.94
CA GLN A 83 -11.22 6.72 2.48
C GLN A 83 -11.52 5.47 1.66
N LYS A 84 -12.77 5.32 1.22
CA LYS A 84 -13.18 4.19 0.36
C LYS A 84 -12.83 4.39 -1.11
N ASN A 85 -12.20 5.52 -1.44
CA ASN A 85 -11.85 5.90 -2.80
C ASN A 85 -13.03 5.75 -3.79
N VAL A 86 -14.23 6.11 -3.34
CA VAL A 86 -15.45 6.00 -4.16
C VAL A 86 -15.27 6.81 -5.43
N ALA A 87 -15.59 6.22 -6.57
CA ALA A 87 -15.39 6.79 -7.90
C ALA A 87 -13.94 7.28 -8.18
N GLY A 88 -12.93 6.75 -7.47
CA GLY A 88 -11.53 7.13 -7.69
C GLY A 88 -11.15 8.53 -7.22
N ILE A 89 -11.98 9.19 -6.41
CA ILE A 89 -11.76 10.58 -5.95
C ILE A 89 -10.36 10.75 -5.34
N LYS A 90 -9.95 9.85 -4.45
CA LYS A 90 -8.63 9.88 -3.80
C LYS A 90 -7.51 9.78 -4.84
N THR A 91 -7.66 8.88 -5.80
CA THR A 91 -6.66 8.67 -6.87
C THR A 91 -6.50 9.90 -7.74
N VAL A 92 -7.62 10.54 -8.12
CA VAL A 92 -7.60 11.77 -8.94
C VAL A 92 -6.89 12.92 -8.20
N ILE A 93 -7.17 13.09 -6.90
CA ILE A 93 -6.56 14.15 -6.09
C ILE A 93 -5.07 13.90 -5.87
N LEU A 94 -4.67 12.66 -5.59
CA LEU A 94 -3.30 12.34 -5.21
C LEU A 94 -2.35 12.11 -6.40
N LYS A 95 -2.86 11.68 -7.56
CA LYS A 95 -2.04 11.38 -8.73
C LYS A 95 -1.06 12.50 -9.13
N PRO A 96 -1.48 13.78 -9.26
CA PRO A 96 -0.56 14.86 -9.63
C PRO A 96 0.51 15.11 -8.54
N ILE A 97 0.15 14.98 -7.27
CA ILE A 97 1.07 15.15 -6.14
C ILE A 97 2.18 14.11 -6.21
N HIS A 98 1.83 12.85 -6.42
CA HIS A 98 2.80 11.75 -6.48
C HIS A 98 3.64 11.76 -7.75
N GLU A 99 3.09 12.22 -8.88
CA GLU A 99 3.90 12.45 -10.08
C GLU A 99 4.97 13.53 -9.84
N GLN A 100 4.64 14.58 -9.12
CA GLN A 100 5.59 15.64 -8.78
C GLN A 100 6.63 15.15 -7.77
N GLU A 101 6.22 14.41 -6.72
CA GLU A 101 7.11 13.77 -5.76
C GLU A 101 8.09 12.82 -6.47
N ARG A 102 7.60 12.00 -7.39
CA ARG A 102 8.43 11.10 -8.19
C ARG A 102 9.46 11.86 -9.04
N LYS A 103 9.05 12.93 -9.72
CA LYS A 103 9.97 13.76 -10.50
C LYS A 103 11.05 14.38 -9.62
N THR A 104 10.66 14.88 -8.45
CA THR A 104 11.58 15.46 -7.47
C THR A 104 12.54 14.40 -6.91
N ALA A 105 12.03 13.22 -6.55
CA ALA A 105 12.85 12.11 -6.07
C ALA A 105 13.84 11.62 -7.14
N ASN A 106 13.41 11.51 -8.40
CA ASN A 106 14.28 11.14 -9.51
C ASN A 106 15.40 12.17 -9.73
N LYS A 107 15.09 13.48 -9.66
CA LYS A 107 16.09 14.53 -9.75
C LYS A 107 17.08 14.44 -8.58
N LYS A 108 16.60 14.36 -7.35
CA LYS A 108 17.46 14.19 -6.17
C LYS A 108 18.33 12.93 -6.27
N ALA A 109 17.78 11.81 -6.74
CA ALA A 109 18.52 10.56 -6.90
C ALA A 109 19.62 10.65 -7.97
N SER A 110 19.44 11.48 -9.01
CA SER A 110 20.48 11.71 -10.03
C SER A 110 21.61 12.63 -9.57
N GLU A 111 21.35 13.47 -8.58
CA GLU A 111 22.31 14.41 -8.00
C GLU A 111 22.99 13.84 -6.71
N ASP A 112 22.44 12.78 -6.13
CA ASP A 112 22.91 12.22 -4.88
C ASP A 112 24.11 11.30 -5.09
N THR A 113 25.18 11.57 -4.34
CA THR A 113 26.46 10.84 -4.39
C THR A 113 26.55 9.70 -3.38
N THR A 114 25.43 9.24 -2.84
CA THR A 114 25.40 8.14 -1.85
C THR A 114 26.04 6.89 -2.43
N SER A 115 27.04 6.35 -1.75
CA SER A 115 27.78 5.20 -2.21
C SER A 115 26.91 3.95 -2.32
N ARG A 116 27.19 3.09 -3.31
CA ARG A 116 26.51 1.79 -3.51
C ARG A 116 26.56 0.92 -2.25
N ALA A 117 27.66 0.97 -1.50
CA ALA A 117 27.81 0.23 -0.24
C ALA A 117 26.80 0.71 0.81
N LEU A 118 26.56 2.01 0.89
CA LEU A 118 25.57 2.58 1.81
C LEU A 118 24.15 2.23 1.38
N ILE A 119 23.83 2.31 0.08
CA ILE A 119 22.52 1.91 -0.45
C ILE A 119 22.25 0.43 -0.16
N ARG A 120 23.24 -0.44 -0.40
CA ARG A 120 23.13 -1.87 -0.03
C ARG A 120 22.86 -2.06 1.47
N LYS A 121 23.52 -1.29 2.33
CA LYS A 121 23.31 -1.33 3.79
C LYS A 121 21.88 -0.92 4.15
N MET A 122 21.35 0.15 3.54
CA MET A 122 19.97 0.59 3.73
C MET A 122 18.97 -0.48 3.34
N VAL A 123 19.16 -1.10 2.15
CA VAL A 123 18.28 -2.18 1.64
C VAL A 123 18.18 -3.35 2.61
N MET A 124 19.27 -3.69 3.30
CA MET A 124 19.31 -4.83 4.21
C MET A 124 19.11 -4.47 5.67
N ARG A 125 18.99 -3.18 5.98
CA ARG A 125 18.72 -2.76 7.35
C ARG A 125 17.34 -3.29 7.79
N ASN A 126 17.31 -3.94 8.94
CA ASN A 126 16.07 -4.45 9.52
C ASN A 126 15.58 -3.49 10.63
N ALA A 127 14.46 -2.82 10.38
CA ALA A 127 13.83 -1.90 11.32
C ALA A 127 12.89 -2.59 12.32
N THR A 128 12.61 -3.88 12.12
CA THR A 128 11.74 -4.68 13.00
C THR A 128 12.51 -5.81 13.67
N LYS A 129 12.08 -6.20 14.87
CA LYS A 129 12.66 -7.35 15.60
C LYS A 129 11.94 -8.66 15.29
N ASN A 130 10.70 -8.60 14.82
CA ASN A 130 9.82 -9.77 14.70
C ASN A 130 9.88 -10.43 13.32
N PHE A 131 10.38 -9.74 12.31
CA PHE A 131 10.39 -10.20 10.92
C PHE A 131 11.79 -10.06 10.32
N GLU A 132 12.16 -11.05 9.51
CA GLU A 132 13.46 -11.08 8.85
C GLU A 132 13.40 -10.29 7.53
N LYS A 133 14.29 -9.30 7.39
CA LYS A 133 14.43 -8.51 6.16
C LYS A 133 15.02 -9.37 5.04
N GLN A 134 14.33 -9.41 3.91
CA GLN A 134 14.79 -10.11 2.70
C GLN A 134 15.40 -9.16 1.67
N GLY A 135 15.08 -7.89 1.72
CA GLY A 135 15.51 -6.88 0.75
C GLY A 135 14.42 -5.88 0.43
N PHE A 136 14.40 -5.42 -0.83
CA PHE A 136 13.42 -4.49 -1.36
C PHE A 136 12.90 -4.92 -2.73
N VAL A 137 11.67 -4.53 -3.05
CA VAL A 137 11.10 -4.52 -4.40
C VAL A 137 10.88 -3.09 -4.86
N SER A 138 11.29 -2.80 -6.11
CA SER A 138 10.94 -1.56 -6.81
C SER A 138 10.27 -1.87 -8.14
N ILE A 139 9.18 -1.17 -8.44
CA ILE A 139 8.51 -1.18 -9.75
C ILE A 139 8.44 0.26 -10.23
N PRO A 140 9.46 0.75 -10.96
CA PRO A 140 9.60 2.17 -11.28
C PRO A 140 8.42 2.76 -12.07
N SER A 141 7.78 1.94 -12.93
CA SER A 141 6.64 2.37 -13.74
C SER A 141 5.40 2.76 -12.93
N THR A 142 5.25 2.18 -11.75
CA THR A 142 4.12 2.41 -10.84
C THR A 142 4.53 3.09 -9.53
N ASN A 143 5.80 3.53 -9.44
CA ASN A 143 6.38 4.15 -8.24
C ASN A 143 6.29 3.31 -6.97
N ILE A 144 6.31 1.99 -7.11
CA ILE A 144 6.35 1.07 -5.98
C ILE A 144 7.79 0.93 -5.49
N LEU A 145 7.98 1.13 -4.19
CA LEU A 145 9.20 0.82 -3.46
C LEU A 145 8.83 0.30 -2.08
N LEU A 146 9.02 -1.02 -1.84
CA LEU A 146 8.60 -1.68 -0.61
C LEU A 146 9.74 -2.52 -0.03
N PRO A 147 9.93 -2.51 1.30
CA PRO A 147 10.72 -3.52 1.97
C PRO A 147 10.08 -4.90 1.81
N ILE A 148 10.91 -5.94 1.76
CA ILE A 148 10.45 -7.33 1.70
C ILE A 148 10.80 -8.02 3.01
N TYR A 149 9.80 -8.63 3.66
CA TYR A 149 9.95 -9.44 4.86
C TYR A 149 9.55 -10.90 4.61
N ASN A 150 9.56 -11.71 5.65
CA ASN A 150 9.43 -13.16 5.57
C ASN A 150 8.07 -13.72 6.01
N ASP A 151 7.05 -12.88 6.17
CA ASP A 151 5.71 -13.35 6.57
C ASP A 151 4.57 -12.69 5.79
N ALA A 152 4.15 -13.36 4.72
CA ALA A 152 2.97 -12.98 3.93
C ALA A 152 1.66 -13.55 4.50
N TYR A 153 1.66 -14.13 5.71
CA TYR A 153 0.55 -14.91 6.26
C TYR A 153 -0.07 -14.28 7.50
N SER A 154 0.52 -13.20 8.02
CA SER A 154 -0.04 -12.38 9.09
C SER A 154 -0.31 -10.95 8.62
N ASP A 155 -1.28 -10.30 9.25
CA ASP A 155 -1.54 -8.87 9.01
C ASP A 155 -0.35 -8.02 9.46
N GLU A 156 0.31 -8.39 10.55
CA GLU A 156 1.49 -7.70 11.05
C GLU A 156 2.61 -7.69 10.02
N GLY A 157 2.89 -8.82 9.35
CA GLY A 157 3.90 -8.90 8.30
C GLY A 157 3.51 -8.06 7.08
N LEU A 158 2.30 -8.25 6.56
CA LEU A 158 1.80 -7.52 5.39
C LEU A 158 1.71 -6.00 5.62
N ASN A 159 1.52 -5.58 6.86
CA ASN A 159 1.47 -4.19 7.26
C ASN A 159 2.84 -3.49 7.24
N LEU A 160 3.94 -4.23 7.17
CA LEU A 160 5.30 -3.68 7.06
C LEU A 160 5.72 -3.41 5.62
N GLY A 161 5.05 -4.03 4.64
CA GLY A 161 5.40 -3.89 3.23
C GLY A 161 5.09 -5.14 2.42
N ALA A 162 5.96 -5.48 1.48
CA ALA A 162 5.88 -6.74 0.77
C ALA A 162 6.48 -7.88 1.61
N ASN A 163 5.99 -9.09 1.38
CA ASN A 163 6.51 -10.28 2.05
C ASN A 163 6.61 -11.42 1.06
N TYR A 164 7.61 -12.29 1.22
CA TYR A 164 7.63 -13.46 0.39
C TYR A 164 6.51 -14.43 0.76
N ALA A 165 5.94 -15.06 -0.26
CA ALA A 165 4.88 -16.04 -0.18
C ALA A 165 5.38 -17.36 -0.77
N ASN A 166 5.36 -18.45 0.02
CA ASN A 166 5.94 -19.73 -0.36
C ASN A 166 5.05 -20.95 -0.06
N LYS A 167 3.85 -20.74 0.52
CA LYS A 167 2.89 -21.83 0.71
C LYS A 167 2.10 -22.04 -0.56
N SER A 168 2.37 -23.13 -1.24
CA SER A 168 1.75 -23.51 -2.51
C SER A 168 1.02 -24.83 -2.42
N GLU A 169 0.35 -25.24 -3.47
CA GLU A 169 -0.25 -26.56 -3.57
C GLU A 169 0.79 -27.67 -3.39
N LYS A 170 2.02 -27.49 -3.92
CA LYS A 170 3.11 -28.48 -3.85
C LYS A 170 3.96 -28.38 -2.58
N ASP A 171 3.89 -27.28 -1.88
CA ASP A 171 4.56 -27.03 -0.58
C ASP A 171 3.61 -26.29 0.36
N PRO A 172 2.59 -26.99 0.90
CA PRO A 172 1.55 -26.36 1.70
C PRO A 172 2.06 -25.75 3.01
N GLU A 173 3.16 -26.27 3.53
CA GLU A 173 3.77 -25.76 4.75
C GLU A 173 4.80 -24.66 4.51
N GLY A 174 5.19 -24.43 3.24
CA GLY A 174 6.19 -23.43 2.88
C GLY A 174 7.59 -23.75 3.41
N LYS A 175 7.97 -25.03 3.39
CA LYS A 175 9.30 -25.49 3.86
C LYS A 175 10.44 -24.93 3.02
N GLN A 176 10.20 -24.74 1.73
CA GLN A 176 11.19 -24.19 0.83
C GLN A 176 11.18 -22.65 0.91
N LYS A 177 12.28 -22.08 1.42
CA LYS A 177 12.45 -20.63 1.40
C LYS A 177 12.73 -20.17 -0.03
N PRO A 178 11.99 -19.17 -0.56
CA PRO A 178 12.22 -18.66 -1.90
C PRO A 178 13.54 -17.90 -1.97
N VAL A 179 14.21 -18.00 -3.11
CA VAL A 179 15.49 -17.32 -3.36
C VAL A 179 15.31 -16.35 -4.53
N MET A 180 15.65 -15.09 -4.34
CA MET A 180 15.60 -14.09 -5.43
C MET A 180 16.48 -14.53 -6.59
N GLY A 181 15.92 -14.50 -7.80
CA GLY A 181 16.60 -14.93 -9.01
C GLY A 181 16.53 -16.43 -9.30
N GLN A 182 15.79 -17.21 -8.50
CA GLN A 182 15.65 -18.66 -8.69
C GLN A 182 14.19 -19.09 -8.52
N GLY A 183 13.78 -20.09 -9.30
CA GLY A 183 12.44 -20.67 -9.19
C GLY A 183 11.32 -19.63 -9.24
N ASN A 184 10.22 -19.92 -8.56
CA ASN A 184 9.11 -18.98 -8.40
C ASN A 184 9.25 -18.20 -7.10
N TYR A 185 9.61 -16.92 -7.19
CA TYR A 185 9.67 -16.03 -6.04
C TYR A 185 8.31 -15.35 -5.85
N GLY A 186 7.50 -15.83 -4.90
CA GLY A 186 6.21 -15.25 -4.58
C GLY A 186 6.37 -13.99 -3.71
N LEU A 187 5.67 -12.90 -4.04
CA LEU A 187 5.55 -11.70 -3.22
C LEU A 187 4.09 -11.35 -2.98
N ALA A 188 3.72 -11.00 -1.75
CA ALA A 188 2.41 -10.48 -1.43
C ALA A 188 2.52 -9.16 -0.68
N ALA A 189 1.61 -8.24 -0.94
CA ALA A 189 1.41 -7.01 -0.17
C ALA A 189 -0.06 -6.58 -0.28
N HIS A 190 -0.46 -5.69 0.63
CA HIS A 190 -1.79 -5.10 0.59
C HIS A 190 -2.05 -4.30 -0.69
N ASN A 191 -3.31 -4.31 -1.10
CA ASN A 191 -3.90 -3.31 -1.98
C ASN A 191 -4.88 -2.48 -1.14
N PHE A 192 -4.61 -1.19 -0.96
CA PHE A 192 -5.44 -0.26 -0.20
C PHE A 192 -6.46 0.47 -1.07
N ASN A 193 -6.64 0.03 -2.31
CA ASN A 193 -7.55 0.63 -3.28
C ASN A 193 -7.34 2.13 -3.50
N ASP A 194 -6.12 2.61 -3.36
CA ASP A 194 -5.75 4.01 -3.50
C ASP A 194 -4.82 4.29 -4.69
N GLY A 195 -4.43 3.24 -5.41
CA GLY A 195 -3.56 3.32 -6.57
C GLY A 195 -2.09 3.60 -6.24
N GLN A 196 -1.67 3.48 -4.95
CA GLN A 196 -0.33 3.90 -4.51
C GLN A 196 0.27 3.04 -3.43
N THR A 197 -0.46 2.83 -2.31
CA THR A 197 0.09 2.17 -1.12
C THR A 197 0.15 0.66 -1.32
N GLY A 198 1.23 0.07 -0.89
CA GLY A 198 1.47 -1.36 -1.08
C GLY A 198 1.55 -1.71 -2.57
N PHE A 199 0.81 -2.73 -2.98
CA PHE A 199 0.65 -3.10 -4.38
C PHE A 199 -0.62 -2.54 -5.04
N SER A 200 -1.23 -1.50 -4.47
CA SER A 200 -2.44 -0.87 -5.02
C SER A 200 -2.23 -0.36 -6.45
N ALA A 201 -1.03 0.13 -6.77
CA ALA A 201 -0.69 0.63 -8.10
C ALA A 201 -0.54 -0.48 -9.16
N LEU A 202 -0.68 -1.76 -8.81
CA LEU A 202 -0.69 -2.86 -9.78
C LEU A 202 -2.09 -3.14 -10.33
N GLN A 203 -3.14 -2.63 -9.70
CA GLN A 203 -4.49 -2.67 -10.25
C GLN A 203 -4.66 -1.55 -11.28
N GLN A 204 -5.04 -1.89 -12.50
CA GLN A 204 -5.10 -0.96 -13.62
C GLN A 204 -6.03 0.22 -13.35
N THR A 205 -7.16 -0.02 -12.71
CA THR A 205 -8.14 1.01 -12.36
C THR A 205 -8.58 0.81 -10.92
N THR A 206 -8.46 1.83 -10.11
CA THR A 206 -8.85 1.81 -8.71
C THR A 206 -10.34 1.58 -8.57
N ASN A 207 -10.74 0.75 -7.62
CA ASN A 207 -12.13 0.42 -7.30
C ASN A 207 -12.95 -0.09 -8.51
N ASN A 208 -12.29 -0.79 -9.41
CA ASN A 208 -12.92 -1.37 -10.60
C ASN A 208 -12.25 -2.71 -10.92
N ASP A 209 -13.02 -3.78 -10.90
CA ASP A 209 -12.53 -5.14 -11.18
C ASP A 209 -12.19 -5.37 -12.65
N SER A 210 -12.74 -4.58 -13.58
CA SER A 210 -12.34 -4.67 -14.99
C SER A 210 -10.90 -4.12 -15.15
N PRO A 211 -10.06 -4.78 -15.95
CA PRO A 211 -10.33 -5.92 -16.84
C PRO A 211 -10.14 -7.32 -16.18
N TYR A 212 -9.89 -7.39 -14.90
CA TYR A 212 -9.51 -8.62 -14.21
C TYR A 212 -10.69 -9.56 -13.96
N LEU A 213 -11.91 -9.00 -13.87
CA LEU A 213 -13.14 -9.74 -13.70
C LEU A 213 -14.19 -9.17 -14.67
N GLN A 214 -14.80 -10.02 -15.50
CA GLN A 214 -15.84 -9.65 -16.43
C GLN A 214 -16.93 -10.73 -16.45
N ASP A 215 -18.17 -10.35 -16.21
CA ASP A 215 -19.32 -11.26 -16.15
C ASP A 215 -19.07 -12.45 -15.21
N GLY A 216 -18.45 -12.20 -14.04
CA GLY A 216 -18.09 -13.22 -13.06
C GLY A 216 -16.94 -14.15 -13.48
N LYS A 217 -16.32 -13.93 -14.65
CA LYS A 217 -15.19 -14.72 -15.14
C LYS A 217 -13.87 -14.01 -14.92
N VAL A 218 -12.89 -14.76 -14.43
CA VAL A 218 -11.50 -14.29 -14.27
C VAL A 218 -10.90 -13.97 -15.64
N LYS A 219 -10.23 -12.82 -15.71
CA LYS A 219 -9.56 -12.28 -16.89
C LYS A 219 -8.20 -11.72 -16.50
N GLY A 220 -7.58 -11.00 -17.39
CA GLY A 220 -6.28 -10.41 -17.18
C GLY A 220 -6.10 -9.06 -17.87
N SER A 221 -4.94 -8.48 -17.67
CA SER A 221 -4.53 -7.22 -18.27
C SER A 221 -3.11 -7.31 -18.79
N SER A 222 -2.80 -6.59 -19.87
CA SER A 222 -1.46 -6.46 -20.42
C SER A 222 -0.84 -5.06 -20.18
N TRP A 223 -1.49 -4.20 -19.42
CA TRP A 223 -1.09 -2.78 -19.31
C TRP A 223 0.30 -2.57 -18.68
N LEU A 224 0.80 -3.54 -17.89
CA LEU A 224 2.14 -3.52 -17.32
C LEU A 224 3.15 -4.41 -18.07
N ASN A 225 2.76 -5.09 -19.14
CA ASN A 225 3.67 -5.96 -19.89
C ASN A 225 4.91 -5.17 -20.36
N GLY A 226 6.08 -5.80 -20.26
CA GLY A 226 7.36 -5.18 -20.60
C GLY A 226 7.91 -4.21 -19.55
N LYS A 227 7.18 -3.92 -18.45
CA LYS A 227 7.67 -3.08 -17.36
C LYS A 227 8.60 -3.86 -16.44
N SER A 228 9.65 -3.18 -15.95
CA SER A 228 10.64 -3.80 -15.06
C SER A 228 10.15 -3.87 -13.63
N VAL A 229 10.43 -4.99 -12.98
CA VAL A 229 10.41 -5.17 -11.53
C VAL A 229 11.83 -5.45 -11.08
N LEU A 230 12.29 -4.75 -10.06
CA LEU A 230 13.60 -4.90 -9.48
C LEU A 230 13.48 -5.46 -8.08
N LEU A 231 14.17 -6.55 -7.78
CA LEU A 231 14.40 -7.01 -6.42
C LEU A 231 15.84 -6.72 -6.05
N ALA A 232 16.08 -6.31 -4.80
CA ALA A 232 17.43 -6.09 -4.29
C ALA A 232 17.61 -6.73 -2.92
N ASN A 233 18.79 -7.35 -2.71
CA ASN A 233 19.19 -7.91 -1.41
C ASN A 233 20.70 -7.70 -1.18
N SER A 234 21.28 -8.34 -0.16
CA SER A 234 22.71 -8.25 0.13
C SER A 234 23.62 -8.72 -1.02
N LYS A 235 23.14 -9.59 -1.91
CA LYS A 235 23.94 -10.16 -3.02
C LYS A 235 23.94 -9.27 -4.27
N GLY A 236 22.81 -8.59 -4.55
CA GLY A 236 22.71 -7.77 -5.76
C GLY A 236 21.30 -7.34 -6.11
N ILE A 237 21.12 -6.99 -7.38
CA ILE A 237 19.87 -6.53 -7.97
C ILE A 237 19.44 -7.53 -9.05
N TYR A 238 18.18 -7.94 -8.97
CA TYR A 238 17.54 -8.91 -9.88
C TYR A 238 16.48 -8.16 -10.68
N GLN A 239 16.69 -8.06 -11.98
CA GLN A 239 15.78 -7.38 -12.90
C GLN A 239 14.87 -8.40 -13.57
N TYR A 240 13.58 -8.27 -13.29
CA TYR A 240 12.50 -9.00 -13.93
C TYR A 240 11.73 -8.10 -14.88
N GLU A 241 11.04 -8.70 -15.84
CA GLU A 241 10.13 -8.04 -16.76
C GLU A 241 8.74 -8.65 -16.65
N ILE A 242 7.73 -7.81 -16.46
CA ILE A 242 6.33 -8.24 -16.35
C ILE A 242 5.88 -8.83 -17.68
N THR A 243 5.33 -10.04 -17.65
CA THR A 243 4.86 -10.78 -18.83
C THR A 243 3.35 -10.81 -18.92
N SER A 244 2.65 -10.82 -17.78
CA SER A 244 1.19 -10.86 -17.75
C SER A 244 0.65 -10.47 -16.39
N GLN A 245 -0.63 -10.07 -16.37
CA GLN A 245 -1.45 -10.03 -15.18
C GLN A 245 -2.74 -10.80 -15.44
N ASN A 246 -3.16 -11.57 -14.44
CA ASN A 246 -4.45 -12.25 -14.43
C ASN A 246 -5.07 -12.18 -13.04
N SER A 247 -6.36 -12.45 -12.95
CA SER A 247 -7.01 -12.66 -11.65
C SER A 247 -7.23 -14.13 -11.37
N VAL A 248 -7.22 -14.47 -10.09
CA VAL A 248 -7.56 -15.82 -9.60
C VAL A 248 -8.41 -15.71 -8.35
N ALA A 249 -9.12 -16.79 -7.99
CA ALA A 249 -9.79 -16.86 -6.70
C ALA A 249 -8.78 -16.75 -5.55
N SER A 250 -9.19 -16.17 -4.43
CA SER A 250 -8.32 -15.99 -3.26
C SER A 250 -7.80 -17.30 -2.64
N THR A 251 -8.35 -18.43 -3.03
CA THR A 251 -7.94 -19.77 -2.60
C THR A 251 -6.98 -20.47 -3.55
N GLU A 252 -6.66 -19.85 -4.71
CA GLU A 252 -5.84 -20.43 -5.76
C GLU A 252 -4.35 -20.29 -5.46
N VAL A 253 -3.79 -21.24 -4.71
CA VAL A 253 -2.39 -21.24 -4.26
C VAL A 253 -1.42 -21.88 -5.25
N SER A 254 -1.90 -22.51 -6.34
CA SER A 254 -1.05 -23.12 -7.36
C SER A 254 -0.16 -22.11 -8.08
N VAL A 255 -0.57 -20.82 -8.09
CA VAL A 255 0.24 -19.71 -8.64
C VAL A 255 1.62 -19.58 -7.97
N LEU A 256 1.78 -20.13 -6.77
CA LEU A 256 3.03 -20.16 -6.01
C LEU A 256 3.82 -21.46 -6.19
N ASN A 257 3.34 -22.41 -6.98
CA ASN A 257 4.07 -23.66 -7.21
C ASN A 257 5.49 -23.37 -7.70
N PRO A 258 6.49 -24.16 -7.22
CA PRO A 258 7.87 -24.05 -7.65
C PRO A 258 8.01 -24.22 -9.17
N THR A 259 8.89 -23.45 -9.78
CA THR A 259 9.21 -23.51 -11.22
C THR A 259 10.71 -23.74 -11.45
N LYS A 260 11.05 -24.30 -12.62
CA LYS A 260 12.46 -24.44 -13.02
C LYS A 260 13.06 -23.12 -13.48
N LYS A 261 12.27 -22.29 -14.19
CA LYS A 261 12.68 -20.95 -14.62
C LYS A 261 12.55 -19.97 -13.48
N ALA A 262 13.49 -19.04 -13.40
CA ALA A 262 13.40 -17.94 -12.46
C ALA A 262 12.27 -16.98 -12.86
N GLN A 263 11.23 -16.91 -12.04
CA GLN A 263 10.09 -16.02 -12.21
C GLN A 263 9.72 -15.36 -10.89
N LEU A 264 8.94 -14.31 -11.00
CA LEU A 264 8.36 -13.56 -9.88
C LEU A 264 6.84 -13.60 -10.01
N THR A 265 6.16 -13.95 -8.93
CA THR A 265 4.71 -13.95 -8.83
C THR A 265 4.29 -12.94 -7.76
N ILE A 266 3.74 -11.80 -8.17
CA ILE A 266 3.28 -10.76 -7.26
C ILE A 266 1.78 -10.89 -7.05
N ILE A 267 1.35 -10.86 -5.79
CA ILE A 267 -0.02 -11.09 -5.35
C ILE A 267 -0.54 -9.85 -4.65
N SER A 268 -1.70 -9.35 -5.08
CA SER A 268 -2.44 -8.29 -4.39
C SER A 268 -3.95 -8.55 -4.44
N CYS A 269 -4.72 -7.93 -3.52
CA CYS A 269 -6.17 -7.99 -3.59
C CYS A 269 -6.70 -7.31 -4.85
N LEU A 270 -7.78 -7.83 -5.41
CA LEU A 270 -8.57 -7.14 -6.43
C LEU A 270 -9.70 -6.36 -5.75
N PHE A 271 -9.84 -5.07 -6.03
CA PHE A 271 -10.95 -4.25 -5.57
C PHE A 271 -11.89 -3.88 -6.72
N PRO A 272 -13.24 -3.81 -6.44
CA PRO A 272 -13.89 -4.04 -5.14
C PRO A 272 -14.09 -5.51 -4.76
N SER A 273 -13.86 -6.47 -5.66
CA SER A 273 -14.13 -7.90 -5.47
C SER A 273 -13.01 -8.61 -4.70
N THR A 274 -12.91 -8.36 -3.39
CA THR A 274 -11.83 -8.91 -2.53
C THR A 274 -11.77 -10.44 -2.43
N ALA A 275 -12.74 -11.16 -2.99
CA ALA A 275 -12.69 -12.61 -3.16
C ALA A 275 -11.64 -13.08 -4.19
N TYR A 276 -11.09 -12.15 -4.97
CA TYR A 276 -10.10 -12.42 -6.01
C TYR A 276 -8.76 -11.73 -5.70
N ARG A 277 -7.72 -12.21 -6.38
CA ARG A 277 -6.37 -11.65 -6.34
C ARG A 277 -5.91 -11.30 -7.74
N ILE A 278 -5.19 -10.20 -7.86
CA ILE A 278 -4.41 -9.88 -9.05
C ILE A 278 -3.07 -10.59 -8.90
N ILE A 279 -2.72 -11.37 -9.89
CA ILE A 279 -1.43 -12.05 -10.02
C ILE A 279 -0.66 -11.37 -11.13
N THR A 280 0.46 -10.75 -10.78
CA THR A 280 1.39 -10.16 -11.76
C THR A 280 2.57 -11.09 -11.92
N HIS A 281 2.75 -11.66 -13.10
CA HIS A 281 3.87 -12.52 -13.43
C HIS A 281 4.99 -11.73 -14.08
N ALA A 282 6.23 -12.04 -13.69
CA ALA A 282 7.41 -11.48 -14.32
C ALA A 282 8.54 -12.53 -14.45
N GLU A 283 9.31 -12.46 -15.52
CA GLU A 283 10.45 -13.35 -15.78
C GLU A 283 11.76 -12.65 -15.50
N LEU A 284 12.72 -13.38 -14.92
CA LEU A 284 14.06 -12.87 -14.68
C LEU A 284 14.77 -12.59 -16.02
N LYS A 285 15.24 -11.37 -16.22
CA LYS A 285 16.02 -10.96 -17.40
C LYS A 285 17.51 -10.88 -17.10
N LYS A 286 17.86 -10.33 -15.91
CA LYS A 286 19.28 -10.13 -15.57
C LYS A 286 19.48 -10.03 -14.07
N THR A 287 20.65 -10.52 -13.63
CA THR A 287 21.14 -10.38 -12.27
C THR A 287 22.43 -9.57 -12.28
N TYR A 288 22.54 -8.64 -11.33
CA TYR A 288 23.71 -7.80 -11.16
C TYR A 288 24.24 -7.91 -9.73
N THR A 289 25.55 -7.96 -9.57
CA THR A 289 26.15 -7.64 -8.28
C THR A 289 26.00 -6.15 -8.01
N TRP A 290 26.06 -5.69 -6.76
CA TRP A 290 26.02 -4.27 -6.43
C TRP A 290 27.14 -3.47 -7.13
N HIS A 291 28.29 -4.09 -7.34
CA HIS A 291 29.41 -3.43 -8.05
C HIS A 291 29.12 -3.18 -9.53
N ASN A 292 28.51 -4.16 -10.22
CA ASN A 292 28.33 -4.13 -11.67
C ASN A 292 26.92 -3.64 -12.09
N ALA A 293 26.03 -3.34 -11.14
CA ALA A 293 24.70 -2.84 -11.46
C ALA A 293 24.77 -1.45 -12.11
N PRO A 294 23.97 -1.18 -13.17
CA PRO A 294 23.83 0.17 -13.69
C PRO A 294 23.39 1.17 -12.60
N GLU A 295 23.95 2.39 -12.61
CA GLU A 295 23.64 3.42 -11.60
C GLU A 295 22.15 3.70 -11.49
N LYS A 296 21.45 3.74 -12.62
CA LYS A 296 20.00 3.90 -12.68
C LYS A 296 19.25 2.85 -11.87
N LEU A 297 19.72 1.59 -11.83
CA LEU A 297 19.07 0.53 -11.05
C LEU A 297 19.44 0.62 -9.57
N VAL A 298 20.65 1.03 -9.25
CA VAL A 298 21.12 1.23 -7.89
C VAL A 298 20.34 2.38 -7.23
N SER A 299 20.15 3.48 -7.95
CA SER A 299 19.43 4.66 -7.45
C SER A 299 17.95 4.41 -7.13
N GLU A 300 17.34 3.36 -7.72
CA GLU A 300 15.98 2.95 -7.37
C GLU A 300 15.85 2.50 -5.91
N PHE A 301 16.95 2.10 -5.28
CA PHE A 301 17.01 1.64 -3.90
C PHE A 301 17.68 2.63 -2.95
N ASN A 302 17.91 3.87 -3.39
CA ASN A 302 18.48 4.91 -2.53
C ASN A 302 17.43 5.48 -1.59
N LEU A 303 17.27 4.84 -0.44
CA LEU A 303 16.29 5.22 0.60
C LEU A 303 16.58 6.56 1.27
N LYS A 304 17.73 7.19 1.00
CA LYS A 304 18.02 8.54 1.46
C LYS A 304 17.17 9.61 0.75
N VAL A 305 16.82 9.34 -0.50
CA VAL A 305 16.11 10.29 -1.36
C VAL A 305 14.77 9.75 -1.90
N ARG A 306 14.49 8.46 -1.76
CA ARG A 306 13.26 7.81 -2.19
C ARG A 306 12.37 7.45 -1.01
N ASN A 307 11.10 7.73 -1.16
CA ASN A 307 10.08 7.32 -0.19
C ASN A 307 9.59 5.91 -0.48
N THR A 308 9.35 5.14 0.58
CA THR A 308 8.60 3.89 0.48
C THR A 308 7.10 4.17 0.42
N ASN A 309 6.35 3.23 -0.15
CA ASN A 309 4.89 3.31 -0.23
C ASN A 309 4.21 2.18 0.56
N ALA A 310 4.83 1.75 1.67
CA ALA A 310 4.33 0.67 2.50
C ALA A 310 3.08 1.06 3.31
N ARG A 311 2.88 2.35 3.59
CA ARG A 311 1.91 2.82 4.59
C ARG A 311 0.98 3.90 4.08
N VAL A 312 -0.20 3.94 4.68
CA VAL A 312 -1.19 5.00 4.48
C VAL A 312 -1.09 6.05 5.58
N SER A 313 -1.42 7.32 5.27
CA SER A 313 -1.35 8.43 6.21
C SER A 313 -2.23 8.27 7.46
N TRP A 314 -3.30 7.50 7.37
CA TRP A 314 -4.25 7.28 8.47
C TRP A 314 -3.88 6.09 9.36
N TRP A 315 -2.90 5.31 8.98
CA TRP A 315 -2.44 4.14 9.71
C TRP A 315 -0.92 4.01 9.59
N ASN A 316 -0.21 4.20 10.70
CA ASN A 316 1.23 4.06 10.78
C ASN A 316 1.57 3.17 11.99
N PRO A 317 2.14 1.97 11.79
CA PRO A 317 2.54 1.09 12.87
C PRO A 317 3.80 1.54 13.62
N GLY A 318 4.31 2.75 13.36
CA GLY A 318 5.50 3.30 14.02
C GLY A 318 6.83 2.82 13.46
N ILE A 319 6.81 1.94 12.45
CA ILE A 319 8.00 1.47 11.75
C ILE A 319 7.91 1.93 10.31
N GLU A 320 8.81 2.79 9.89
CA GLU A 320 8.87 3.33 8.55
C GLU A 320 10.30 3.25 8.03
N GLU A 321 10.49 3.01 6.75
CA GLU A 321 11.79 2.94 6.13
C GLU A 321 11.90 3.90 4.96
N GLY A 322 13.09 4.46 4.77
CA GLY A 322 13.38 5.36 3.68
C GLY A 322 13.29 6.84 4.03
N ALA A 323 13.25 7.69 3.00
CA ALA A 323 13.33 9.14 3.13
C ALA A 323 12.06 9.80 3.68
N ASN A 324 10.99 9.05 3.87
CA ASN A 324 9.70 9.54 4.36
C ASN A 324 9.58 9.56 5.90
N GLY A 325 10.68 9.73 6.60
CA GLY A 325 10.71 10.05 8.02
C GLY A 325 11.11 8.91 8.92
N ASP A 326 11.54 7.83 8.37
CA ASP A 326 12.10 6.73 9.11
C ASP A 326 13.37 7.14 9.87
N ALA A 327 13.35 6.96 11.17
CA ALA A 327 14.57 7.00 11.97
C ALA A 327 15.63 6.01 11.46
N GLY A 328 15.31 5.24 10.51
CA GLY A 328 16.02 4.09 10.14
C GLY A 328 16.74 4.09 8.85
N GLY A 329 16.17 4.57 7.83
CA GLY A 329 16.73 4.44 6.49
C GLY A 329 18.05 5.18 6.32
N THR A 330 18.25 6.24 7.07
CA THR A 330 19.35 7.19 6.86
C THR A 330 20.28 7.39 8.06
N LYS A 331 19.99 6.79 9.20
CA LYS A 331 20.85 6.89 10.40
C LYS A 331 21.88 5.79 10.50
#